data_2aa1b6d51989c1991a5bc903570d5857
#
_entry.id   2aa1b6d51989c1991a5bc903570d5857
#
_cell.length_a   1.000
_cell.length_b   1.000
_cell.length_c   1.000
_cell.angle_alpha   90.00
_cell.angle_beta   90.00
_cell.angle_gamma   90.00
#
_symmetry.space_group_name_H-M   'P 1'
#
loop_
_entity.id
_entity.type
_entity.pdbx_description
1 polymer ?
#
loop_
_entity_poly.entity_id
_entity_poly.type
_entity_poly.pdbx_seq_one_letter_code
_entity_poly.pdbx_strand_id
1 'polypeptide(L)'
;GLRTIENALMNQIEISNDRVAMFEAIKHLVVSGNVLLYLTDAGLKVFPLSKFVCKRDEVGNVLEILTKETIHPQALPTAFLEQIKKKENYDAKTMTDDLDIYTHIKRINDDVFWFQECKGEKIPGTDGRSRVDVTPWLPLRFIRVDGEDYGRGYVEEYRGDLISLESLMQAIIEGAAASAKTLFLVNPNGVTRAATISKAPNGAVREGTAADISVMQVGKSADFSVAFSAIQRIEARLEFAFLMARSVQRDAERVTAAEINLMAQELENSLGGIYSILTQEFQLPYLRRRMHLLVRQGKVPKLPDELVKPKIVTGLQGLGRGNDRNKLIEFIGTVAQALGPDVMRQYVNVDEAVKRLATSIGIDTANLVKTQEEIQAEQQAMQQQQLIQSLGPAALGSPLVDPKKLADASQQLPTEEPQNAEQEVQ
;
A
#
# COMPACT_ATOMS: atom_id res chain seq x y z
N GLY A 1 -13.66 -14.00 -17.62
CA GLY A 1 -12.44 -13.48 -18.22
C GLY A 1 -11.65 -12.52 -17.31
N LEU A 2 -12.07 -11.25 -17.18
CA LEU A 2 -11.31 -10.26 -16.39
C LEU A 2 -11.27 -10.60 -14.91
N ARG A 3 -12.35 -11.08 -14.33
CA ARG A 3 -12.42 -11.51 -12.93
C ARG A 3 -11.49 -12.70 -12.61
N THR A 4 -11.33 -13.62 -13.53
CA THR A 4 -10.40 -14.74 -13.38
C THR A 4 -8.96 -14.25 -13.31
N ILE A 5 -8.64 -13.20 -14.06
CA ILE A 5 -7.32 -12.55 -14.06
C ILE A 5 -7.08 -11.82 -12.74
N GLU A 6 -8.08 -11.07 -12.26
CA GLU A 6 -8.04 -10.39 -10.97
C GLU A 6 -7.79 -11.38 -9.82
N ASN A 7 -8.57 -12.47 -9.78
CA ASN A 7 -8.40 -13.50 -8.76
C ASN A 7 -7.03 -14.18 -8.84
N ALA A 8 -6.53 -14.49 -10.05
CA ALA A 8 -5.20 -15.08 -10.21
C ALA A 8 -4.10 -14.13 -9.73
N LEU A 9 -4.24 -12.82 -9.99
CA LEU A 9 -3.31 -11.79 -9.54
C LEU A 9 -3.34 -11.65 -8.01
N MET A 10 -4.52 -11.57 -7.42
CA MET A 10 -4.68 -11.46 -5.96
C MET A 10 -4.14 -12.70 -5.24
N ASN A 11 -4.44 -13.89 -5.72
CA ASN A 11 -3.89 -15.13 -5.18
C ASN A 11 -2.35 -15.14 -5.27
N GLN A 12 -1.77 -14.66 -6.37
CA GLN A 12 -0.32 -14.58 -6.51
C GLN A 12 0.30 -13.60 -5.50
N ILE A 13 -0.34 -12.45 -5.25
CA ILE A 13 0.09 -11.46 -4.24
C ILE A 13 0.01 -12.05 -2.83
N GLU A 14 -1.02 -12.85 -2.54
CA GLU A 14 -1.20 -13.49 -1.23
C GLU A 14 -0.18 -14.59 -0.95
N ILE A 15 0.16 -15.38 -1.97
CA ILE A 15 1.14 -16.47 -1.85
C ILE A 15 2.57 -15.93 -1.81
N SER A 16 2.83 -14.79 -2.47
CA SER A 16 4.17 -14.20 -2.51
C SER A 16 4.52 -13.41 -1.24
N ASN A 17 5.81 -13.16 -1.03
CA ASN A 17 6.32 -12.32 0.07
C ASN A 17 6.08 -10.81 -0.14
N ASP A 18 5.28 -10.43 -1.13
CA ASP A 18 5.18 -9.04 -1.58
C ASP A 18 4.61 -8.09 -0.52
N ARG A 19 3.66 -8.56 0.30
CA ARG A 19 3.09 -7.74 1.39
C ARG A 19 4.12 -7.38 2.45
N VAL A 20 4.94 -8.36 2.86
CA VAL A 20 5.98 -8.16 3.88
C VAL A 20 7.07 -7.23 3.34
N ALA A 21 7.53 -7.49 2.11
CA ALA A 21 8.51 -6.65 1.44
C ALA A 21 8.01 -5.22 1.24
N MET A 22 6.74 -5.04 0.88
CA MET A 22 6.15 -3.70 0.72
C MET A 22 6.01 -2.97 2.05
N PHE A 23 5.71 -3.66 3.14
CA PHE A 23 5.69 -3.05 4.47
C PHE A 23 7.07 -2.52 4.88
N GLU A 24 8.14 -3.28 4.60
CA GLU A 24 9.53 -2.83 4.78
C GLU A 24 9.85 -1.63 3.88
N ALA A 25 9.46 -1.70 2.60
CA ALA A 25 9.67 -0.63 1.63
C ALA A 25 9.00 0.69 2.06
N ILE A 26 7.78 0.64 2.60
CA ILE A 26 7.07 1.83 3.10
C ILE A 26 7.84 2.48 4.25
N LYS A 27 8.43 1.71 5.18
CA LYS A 27 9.26 2.26 6.25
C LYS A 27 10.46 3.04 5.68
N HIS A 28 11.15 2.46 4.68
CA HIS A 28 12.25 3.16 4.01
C HIS A 28 11.78 4.42 3.28
N LEU A 29 10.63 4.38 2.62
CA LEU A 29 10.05 5.55 1.95
C LEU A 29 9.75 6.69 2.95
N VAL A 30 9.13 6.41 4.08
CA VAL A 30 8.83 7.43 5.10
C VAL A 30 10.10 8.05 5.68
N VAL A 31 11.14 7.23 5.90
CA VAL A 31 12.40 7.69 6.53
C VAL A 31 13.30 8.40 5.53
N SER A 32 13.68 7.72 4.43
CA SER A 32 14.70 8.21 3.48
C SER A 32 14.10 8.75 2.18
N GLY A 33 12.79 8.66 2.00
CA GLY A 33 12.11 9.09 0.78
C GLY A 33 12.35 8.22 -0.44
N ASN A 34 13.18 7.17 -0.34
CA ASN A 34 13.61 6.39 -1.49
C ASN A 34 13.75 4.91 -1.14
N VAL A 35 13.33 4.05 -2.04
CA VAL A 35 13.54 2.60 -1.96
C VAL A 35 13.56 2.02 -3.37
N LEU A 36 14.39 1.04 -3.60
CA LEU A 36 14.38 0.27 -4.85
C LEU A 36 13.76 -1.10 -4.59
N LEU A 37 12.79 -1.48 -5.40
CA LEU A 37 12.20 -2.80 -5.40
C LEU A 37 12.65 -3.58 -6.62
N TYR A 38 12.98 -4.85 -6.43
CA TYR A 38 13.25 -5.80 -7.49
C TYR A 38 12.23 -6.93 -7.45
N LEU A 39 11.40 -7.01 -8.50
CA LEU A 39 10.35 -8.02 -8.61
C LEU A 39 10.88 -9.28 -9.26
N THR A 40 11.13 -10.31 -8.43
CA THR A 40 11.52 -11.66 -8.85
C THR A 40 10.30 -12.56 -9.07
N ASP A 41 10.52 -13.76 -9.60
CA ASP A 41 9.47 -14.79 -9.69
C ASP A 41 8.99 -15.25 -8.29
N ALA A 42 9.88 -15.19 -7.27
CA ALA A 42 9.56 -15.57 -5.90
C ALA A 42 8.88 -14.46 -5.07
N GLY A 43 9.01 -13.20 -5.47
CA GLY A 43 8.46 -12.05 -4.74
C GLY A 43 9.30 -10.80 -4.88
N LEU A 44 8.98 -9.78 -4.09
CA LEU A 44 9.69 -8.51 -4.03
C LEU A 44 10.94 -8.61 -3.14
N LYS A 45 12.04 -8.06 -3.64
CA LYS A 45 13.25 -7.80 -2.87
C LYS A 45 13.40 -6.30 -2.68
N VAL A 46 13.75 -5.89 -1.45
CA VAL A 46 13.85 -4.49 -1.05
C VAL A 46 15.31 -4.07 -0.94
N PHE A 47 15.64 -2.94 -1.56
CA PHE A 47 16.94 -2.30 -1.43
C PHE A 47 16.76 -0.94 -0.77
N PRO A 48 17.28 -0.73 0.46
CA PRO A 48 17.29 0.59 1.10
C PRO A 48 18.23 1.54 0.35
N LEU A 49 18.04 2.86 0.55
CA LEU A 49 18.82 3.91 -0.14
C LEU A 49 20.34 3.75 0.02
N SER A 50 20.81 3.15 1.13
CA SER A 50 22.22 2.87 1.35
C SER A 50 22.83 1.81 0.41
N LYS A 51 21.98 1.05 -0.31
CA LYS A 51 22.39 -0.08 -1.17
C LYS A 51 22.16 0.16 -2.65
N PHE A 52 21.69 1.32 -3.06
CA PHE A 52 21.53 1.64 -4.48
C PHE A 52 21.76 3.11 -4.76
N VAL A 53 22.14 3.39 -6.00
CA VAL A 53 22.13 4.72 -6.60
C VAL A 53 21.28 4.69 -7.86
N CYS A 54 20.57 5.79 -8.12
CA CYS A 54 19.68 5.91 -9.26
C CYS A 54 19.93 7.24 -9.95
N LYS A 55 20.00 7.24 -11.30
CA LYS A 55 20.06 8.43 -12.12
C LYS A 55 18.80 8.53 -12.96
N ARG A 56 18.25 9.75 -13.03
CA ARG A 56 17.03 10.05 -13.79
C ARG A 56 17.30 11.16 -14.81
N ASP A 57 16.41 11.28 -15.77
CA ASP A 57 16.37 12.43 -16.65
C ASP A 57 15.59 13.61 -16.02
N GLU A 58 15.54 14.75 -16.68
CA GLU A 58 14.84 15.95 -16.23
C GLU A 58 13.32 15.73 -16.02
N VAL A 59 12.73 14.75 -16.73
CA VAL A 59 11.31 14.41 -16.62
C VAL A 59 11.07 13.41 -15.47
N GLY A 60 12.13 12.80 -14.95
CA GLY A 60 12.10 11.82 -13.87
C GLY A 60 12.09 10.35 -14.31
N ASN A 61 12.32 10.07 -15.61
CA ASN A 61 12.51 8.70 -16.08
C ASN A 61 13.84 8.14 -15.60
N VAL A 62 13.85 6.86 -15.25
CA VAL A 62 15.05 6.17 -14.80
C VAL A 62 15.96 5.88 -15.98
N LEU A 63 17.20 6.34 -15.91
CA LEU A 63 18.25 6.09 -16.90
C LEU A 63 19.15 4.94 -16.48
N GLU A 64 19.61 4.96 -15.22
CA GLU A 64 20.58 4.01 -14.72
C GLU A 64 20.37 3.76 -13.22
N ILE A 65 20.53 2.51 -12.80
CA ILE A 65 20.53 2.11 -11.39
C ILE A 65 21.76 1.22 -11.16
N LEU A 66 22.45 1.43 -10.05
CA LEU A 66 23.48 0.56 -9.55
C LEU A 66 23.13 0.10 -8.15
N THR A 67 23.14 -1.21 -7.90
CA THR A 67 22.92 -1.75 -6.55
C THR A 67 24.18 -2.39 -6.01
N LYS A 68 24.36 -2.33 -4.69
CA LYS A 68 25.41 -3.01 -3.96
C LYS A 68 24.81 -4.02 -3.00
N GLU A 69 25.25 -5.27 -3.09
CA GLU A 69 24.87 -6.34 -2.17
C GLU A 69 26.13 -7.06 -1.67
N THR A 70 26.13 -7.42 -0.41
CA THR A 70 27.20 -8.20 0.20
C THR A 70 26.68 -9.61 0.38
N ILE A 71 27.34 -10.58 -0.25
CA ILE A 71 26.91 -11.99 -0.21
C ILE A 71 28.08 -12.90 0.15
N HIS A 72 27.73 -14.04 0.77
CA HIS A 72 28.69 -15.07 1.09
C HIS A 72 29.18 -15.77 -0.20
N PRO A 73 30.50 -16.08 -0.35
CA PRO A 73 31.08 -16.68 -1.55
C PRO A 73 30.37 -17.96 -2.01
N GLN A 74 29.83 -18.76 -1.09
CA GLN A 74 29.10 -20.00 -1.43
C GLN A 74 27.85 -19.77 -2.27
N ALA A 75 27.29 -18.55 -2.29
CA ALA A 75 26.14 -18.21 -3.11
C ALA A 75 26.52 -17.92 -4.57
N LEU A 76 27.82 -17.86 -4.90
CA LEU A 76 28.31 -17.62 -6.25
C LEU A 76 28.58 -18.92 -6.99
N PRO A 77 28.47 -18.94 -8.34
CA PRO A 77 28.86 -20.10 -9.15
C PRO A 77 30.34 -20.51 -8.92
N THR A 78 30.58 -21.78 -8.68
CA THR A 78 31.93 -22.33 -8.35
C THR A 78 32.98 -21.97 -9.42
N ALA A 79 32.57 -22.05 -10.70
CA ALA A 79 33.45 -21.69 -11.81
C ALA A 79 33.90 -20.23 -11.79
N PHE A 80 33.00 -19.33 -11.38
CA PHE A 80 33.26 -17.89 -11.23
C PHE A 80 34.21 -17.63 -10.05
N LEU A 81 34.00 -18.33 -8.93
CA LEU A 81 34.87 -18.24 -7.76
C LEU A 81 36.33 -18.67 -8.10
N GLU A 82 36.49 -19.71 -8.91
CA GLU A 82 37.81 -20.13 -9.36
C GLU A 82 38.50 -19.11 -10.28
N GLN A 83 37.74 -18.39 -11.11
CA GLN A 83 38.27 -17.30 -11.93
C GLN A 83 38.80 -16.15 -11.07
N ILE A 84 38.03 -15.74 -10.06
CA ILE A 84 38.44 -14.66 -9.13
C ILE A 84 39.69 -15.09 -8.34
N LYS A 85 39.74 -16.35 -7.85
CA LYS A 85 40.88 -16.89 -7.12
C LYS A 85 42.17 -16.84 -7.95
N LYS A 86 42.09 -17.23 -9.21
CA LYS A 86 43.24 -17.23 -10.12
C LYS A 86 43.75 -15.82 -10.42
N LYS A 87 42.87 -14.82 -10.52
CA LYS A 87 43.23 -13.45 -10.88
C LYS A 87 43.87 -12.68 -9.72
N GLU A 88 43.41 -12.90 -8.49
CA GLU A 88 43.89 -12.15 -7.33
C GLU A 88 44.95 -12.85 -6.48
N ASN A 89 45.45 -14.02 -6.88
CA ASN A 89 46.37 -14.86 -6.06
C ASN A 89 45.81 -15.11 -4.62
N TYR A 90 44.52 -15.19 -4.48
CA TYR A 90 43.84 -15.35 -3.20
C TYR A 90 44.06 -16.77 -2.67
N ASP A 91 44.69 -16.88 -1.49
CA ASP A 91 44.80 -18.14 -0.77
C ASP A 91 43.40 -18.70 -0.43
N ALA A 92 43.19 -19.98 -0.72
CA ALA A 92 41.92 -20.68 -0.53
C ALA A 92 41.33 -20.61 0.92
N LYS A 93 42.19 -20.24 1.89
CA LYS A 93 41.81 -20.08 3.31
C LYS A 93 41.15 -18.75 3.65
N THR A 94 41.28 -17.73 2.81
CA THR A 94 40.76 -16.37 3.06
C THR A 94 39.40 -16.09 2.46
N MET A 95 38.73 -17.04 1.81
CA MET A 95 37.43 -16.89 1.19
C MET A 95 36.24 -17.10 2.17
N THR A 96 36.45 -16.80 3.43
CA THR A 96 35.35 -16.71 4.43
C THR A 96 34.70 -15.34 4.46
N ASP A 97 35.32 -14.33 3.87
CA ASP A 97 34.79 -12.96 3.91
C ASP A 97 33.75 -12.77 2.82
N ASP A 98 32.71 -12.05 3.16
CA ASP A 98 31.63 -11.68 2.27
C ASP A 98 32.15 -10.84 1.08
N LEU A 99 31.56 -11.06 -0.09
CA LEU A 99 31.91 -10.37 -1.33
C LEU A 99 30.85 -9.35 -1.71
N ASP A 100 31.31 -8.19 -2.14
CA ASP A 100 30.44 -7.15 -2.68
C ASP A 100 30.11 -7.45 -4.15
N ILE A 101 28.81 -7.52 -4.45
CA ILE A 101 28.26 -7.65 -5.79
C ILE A 101 27.60 -6.36 -6.18
N TYR A 102 27.88 -5.92 -7.37
CA TYR A 102 27.25 -4.76 -7.99
C TYR A 102 26.35 -5.20 -9.13
N THR A 103 25.09 -4.75 -9.13
CA THR A 103 24.18 -4.97 -10.25
C THR A 103 24.05 -3.66 -11.02
N HIS A 104 24.47 -3.68 -12.27
CA HIS A 104 24.32 -2.56 -13.20
C HIS A 104 23.01 -2.72 -13.95
N ILE A 105 22.15 -1.74 -13.88
CA ILE A 105 20.87 -1.67 -14.58
C ILE A 105 20.88 -0.39 -15.43
N LYS A 106 20.73 -0.53 -16.75
CA LYS A 106 20.78 0.58 -17.67
C LYS A 106 19.66 0.54 -18.69
N ARG A 107 19.00 1.67 -18.86
CA ARG A 107 18.00 1.87 -19.91
C ARG A 107 18.70 2.25 -21.21
N ILE A 108 18.36 1.55 -22.28
CA ILE A 108 18.79 1.85 -23.66
C ILE A 108 17.53 1.85 -24.52
N ASN A 109 17.09 3.02 -24.94
CA ASN A 109 15.81 3.25 -25.63
C ASN A 109 14.61 2.70 -24.80
N ASP A 110 13.86 1.74 -25.34
CA ASP A 110 12.69 1.12 -24.71
C ASP A 110 13.00 -0.15 -23.93
N ASP A 111 14.26 -0.52 -23.82
CA ASP A 111 14.72 -1.70 -23.10
C ASP A 111 15.56 -1.34 -21.88
N VAL A 112 15.47 -2.19 -20.86
CA VAL A 112 16.30 -2.16 -19.66
C VAL A 112 17.15 -3.41 -19.65
N PHE A 113 18.45 -3.22 -19.55
CA PHE A 113 19.45 -4.29 -19.47
C PHE A 113 20.08 -4.27 -18.10
N TRP A 114 20.40 -5.44 -17.57
CA TRP A 114 21.15 -5.55 -16.32
C TRP A 114 22.10 -6.74 -16.33
N PHE A 115 23.15 -6.63 -15.54
CA PHE A 115 24.10 -7.70 -15.25
C PHE A 115 24.70 -7.48 -13.87
N GLN A 116 25.29 -8.52 -13.31
CA GLN A 116 26.01 -8.45 -12.03
C GLN A 116 27.51 -8.58 -12.25
N GLU A 117 28.24 -7.86 -11.40
CA GLU A 117 29.69 -7.96 -11.35
C GLU A 117 30.17 -8.11 -9.91
N CYS A 118 31.31 -8.78 -9.76
CA CYS A 118 32.04 -8.88 -8.51
C CYS A 118 33.50 -8.64 -8.80
N LYS A 119 34.14 -7.71 -8.07
CA LYS A 119 35.56 -7.36 -8.24
C LYS A 119 35.95 -6.99 -9.69
N GLY A 120 35.07 -6.35 -10.42
CA GLY A 120 35.27 -5.93 -11.81
C GLY A 120 35.12 -7.05 -12.85
N GLU A 121 34.68 -8.24 -12.42
CA GLU A 121 34.37 -9.35 -13.33
C GLU A 121 32.86 -9.59 -13.38
N LYS A 122 32.36 -9.72 -14.59
CA LYS A 122 30.93 -10.01 -14.81
C LYS A 122 30.59 -11.44 -14.40
N ILE A 123 29.55 -11.61 -13.61
CA ILE A 123 29.08 -12.92 -13.17
C ILE A 123 28.29 -13.56 -14.33
N PRO A 124 28.70 -14.76 -14.83
CA PRO A 124 28.00 -15.43 -15.91
C PRO A 124 26.56 -15.79 -15.55
N GLY A 125 25.63 -15.62 -16.50
CA GLY A 125 24.23 -15.99 -16.33
C GLY A 125 23.38 -14.99 -15.54
N THR A 126 23.93 -13.84 -15.17
CA THR A 126 23.19 -12.77 -14.46
C THR A 126 22.62 -11.71 -15.39
N ASP A 127 22.86 -11.86 -16.70
CA ASP A 127 22.31 -10.96 -17.70
C ASP A 127 20.79 -11.03 -17.77
N GLY A 128 20.18 -9.87 -17.84
CA GLY A 128 18.76 -9.78 -18.04
C GLY A 128 18.38 -8.62 -18.98
N ARG A 129 17.22 -8.76 -19.61
CA ARG A 129 16.63 -7.75 -20.46
C ARG A 129 15.13 -7.74 -20.26
N SER A 130 14.55 -6.57 -20.23
CA SER A 130 13.09 -6.36 -20.27
C SER A 130 12.77 -5.07 -20.98
N ARG A 131 11.51 -4.92 -21.42
CA ARG A 131 11.01 -3.61 -21.85
C ARG A 131 10.82 -2.71 -20.62
N VAL A 132 10.88 -1.42 -20.82
CA VAL A 132 10.74 -0.38 -19.77
C VAL A 132 9.38 -0.50 -19.07
N ASP A 133 8.30 -0.77 -19.82
CA ASP A 133 6.94 -0.88 -19.30
C ASP A 133 6.70 -2.07 -18.36
N VAL A 134 7.54 -3.10 -18.45
CA VAL A 134 7.48 -4.33 -17.63
C VAL A 134 8.80 -4.64 -16.92
N THR A 135 9.60 -3.60 -16.65
CA THR A 135 10.88 -3.76 -15.92
C THR A 135 10.64 -4.35 -14.53
N PRO A 136 11.52 -5.26 -14.04
CA PRO A 136 11.46 -5.76 -12.68
C PRO A 136 12.03 -4.79 -11.64
N TRP A 137 12.68 -3.71 -12.06
CA TRP A 137 13.37 -2.73 -11.22
C TRP A 137 12.48 -1.50 -11.04
N LEU A 138 12.01 -1.26 -9.80
CA LEU A 138 11.06 -0.22 -9.45
C LEU A 138 11.67 0.71 -8.40
N PRO A 139 12.38 1.78 -8.79
CA PRO A 139 12.88 2.79 -7.87
C PRO A 139 11.76 3.76 -7.50
N LEU A 140 11.35 3.73 -6.24
CA LEU A 140 10.24 4.49 -5.71
C LEU A 140 10.72 5.75 -4.99
N ARG A 141 9.92 6.81 -5.10
CA ARG A 141 10.08 8.06 -4.35
C ARG A 141 8.84 8.32 -3.50
N PHE A 142 9.03 8.89 -2.32
CA PHE A 142 7.92 9.26 -1.44
C PHE A 142 7.36 10.64 -1.79
N ILE A 143 8.21 11.66 -1.73
CA ILE A 143 7.89 13.02 -2.21
C ILE A 143 8.82 13.30 -3.39
N ARG A 144 8.22 13.52 -4.55
CA ARG A 144 8.98 13.86 -5.76
C ARG A 144 9.35 15.34 -5.74
N VAL A 145 10.61 15.63 -5.98
CA VAL A 145 11.11 16.98 -6.27
C VAL A 145 11.53 17.02 -7.74
N ASP A 146 11.07 18.03 -8.45
CA ASP A 146 11.36 18.15 -9.87
C ASP A 146 12.85 18.44 -10.13
N GLY A 147 13.44 17.78 -11.12
CA GLY A 147 14.86 17.85 -11.41
C GLY A 147 15.79 17.11 -10.45
N GLU A 148 15.27 16.44 -9.39
CA GLU A 148 16.09 15.63 -8.48
C GLU A 148 15.98 14.14 -8.82
N ASP A 149 17.10 13.41 -8.73
CA ASP A 149 17.15 11.96 -8.94
C ASP A 149 16.43 11.20 -7.83
N TYR A 150 16.42 11.76 -6.60
CA TYR A 150 15.87 11.15 -5.39
C TYR A 150 14.67 11.92 -4.88
N GLY A 151 13.79 11.21 -4.19
CA GLY A 151 12.67 11.80 -3.45
C GLY A 151 13.07 12.16 -2.03
N ARG A 152 12.20 12.90 -1.34
CA ARG A 152 12.36 13.26 0.08
C ARG A 152 11.40 12.47 0.95
N GLY A 153 11.85 12.13 2.16
CA GLY A 153 11.05 11.46 3.17
C GLY A 153 10.47 12.43 4.19
N TYR A 154 9.46 12.02 4.92
CA TYR A 154 8.93 12.84 6.00
C TYR A 154 9.95 13.11 7.12
N VAL A 155 10.77 12.13 7.46
CA VAL A 155 11.80 12.31 8.47
C VAL A 155 12.81 13.38 8.05
N GLU A 156 13.12 13.48 6.77
CA GLU A 156 14.00 14.53 6.24
C GLU A 156 13.36 15.93 6.39
N GLU A 157 12.08 16.08 6.06
CA GLU A 157 11.37 17.36 6.18
C GLU A 157 11.22 17.83 7.62
N TYR A 158 10.97 16.91 8.55
CA TYR A 158 10.77 17.22 9.96
C TYR A 158 12.02 16.97 10.83
N ARG A 159 13.18 16.77 10.19
CA ARG A 159 14.44 16.48 10.88
C ARG A 159 14.80 17.54 11.93
N GLY A 160 14.56 18.81 11.62
CA GLY A 160 14.83 19.91 12.56
C GLY A 160 14.01 19.81 13.84
N ASP A 161 12.75 19.45 13.72
CA ASP A 161 11.84 19.26 14.86
C ASP A 161 12.20 18.02 15.68
N LEU A 162 12.54 16.91 15.00
CA LEU A 162 12.96 15.67 15.66
C LEU A 162 14.25 15.87 16.47
N ILE A 163 15.27 16.55 15.90
CA ILE A 163 16.52 16.89 16.61
C ILE A 163 16.25 17.83 17.78
N SER A 164 15.39 18.83 17.61
CA SER A 164 15.03 19.76 18.68
C SER A 164 14.32 19.04 19.82
N LEU A 165 13.39 18.14 19.52
CA LEU A 165 12.69 17.33 20.50
C LEU A 165 13.65 16.45 21.28
N GLU A 166 14.54 15.73 20.60
CA GLU A 166 15.55 14.87 21.22
C GLU A 166 16.48 15.67 22.14
N SER A 167 16.97 16.80 21.66
CA SER A 167 17.87 17.68 22.43
C SER A 167 17.21 18.25 23.69
N LEU A 168 15.93 18.66 23.59
CA LEU A 168 15.18 19.16 24.75
C LEU A 168 14.89 18.04 25.74
N MET A 169 14.51 16.85 25.28
CA MET A 169 14.30 15.67 26.12
C MET A 169 15.59 15.28 26.86
N GLN A 170 16.73 15.26 26.16
CA GLN A 170 18.03 14.98 26.74
C GLN A 170 18.36 16.01 27.80
N ALA A 171 18.19 17.32 27.52
CA ALA A 171 18.45 18.39 28.47
C ALA A 171 17.60 18.28 29.75
N ILE A 172 16.32 17.88 29.63
CA ILE A 172 15.45 17.64 30.80
C ILE A 172 15.97 16.45 31.62
N ILE A 173 16.31 15.34 30.96
CA ILE A 173 16.79 14.12 31.64
C ILE A 173 18.10 14.41 32.36
N GLU A 174 19.07 15.07 31.71
CA GLU A 174 20.35 15.45 32.31
C GLU A 174 20.16 16.45 33.44
N GLY A 175 19.29 17.44 33.25
CA GLY A 175 18.96 18.43 34.26
C GLY A 175 18.25 17.81 35.47
N ALA A 176 17.33 16.86 35.25
CA ALA A 176 16.69 16.14 36.33
C ALA A 176 17.68 15.26 37.09
N ALA A 177 18.60 14.60 36.41
CA ALA A 177 19.66 13.80 37.01
C ALA A 177 20.65 14.71 37.84
N ALA A 178 20.95 15.89 37.34
CA ALA A 178 21.77 16.88 38.08
C ALA A 178 21.02 17.42 39.29
N SER A 179 19.72 17.71 39.16
CA SER A 179 18.89 18.22 40.27
C SER A 179 18.66 17.17 41.37
N ALA A 180 18.70 15.88 41.01
CA ALA A 180 18.62 14.78 41.97
C ALA A 180 19.91 14.66 42.83
N LYS A 181 21.02 15.23 42.41
CA LYS A 181 22.28 15.26 43.16
C LYS A 181 22.20 16.37 44.20
N THR A 182 22.00 16.01 45.46
CA THR A 182 22.10 16.93 46.59
C THR A 182 23.57 17.02 47.02
N LEU A 183 24.16 18.18 46.89
CA LEU A 183 25.51 18.46 47.43
C LEU A 183 25.39 19.17 48.74
N PHE A 184 26.01 18.58 49.75
CA PHE A 184 26.16 19.22 51.06
C PHE A 184 27.51 19.96 51.11
N LEU A 185 27.45 21.25 51.26
CA LEU A 185 28.64 22.07 51.49
C LEU A 185 28.80 22.25 52.99
N VAL A 186 30.01 21.97 53.47
CA VAL A 186 30.35 22.15 54.89
C VAL A 186 31.38 23.31 55.01
N ASN A 187 31.11 24.24 55.87
CA ASN A 187 32.02 25.38 56.12
C ASN A 187 33.37 24.86 56.67
N PRO A 188 34.48 25.09 55.93
CA PRO A 188 35.80 24.61 56.36
C PRO A 188 36.25 25.15 57.71
N ASN A 189 35.76 26.34 58.12
CA ASN A 189 36.08 26.98 59.40
C ASN A 189 35.03 26.69 60.48
N GLY A 190 34.03 25.88 60.21
CA GLY A 190 32.98 25.51 61.14
C GLY A 190 33.38 24.39 62.11
N VAL A 191 32.53 24.18 63.12
CA VAL A 191 32.70 23.10 64.09
C VAL A 191 32.34 21.74 63.50
N THR A 192 31.47 21.72 62.48
CA THR A 192 30.98 20.54 61.86
C THR A 192 31.95 19.97 60.82
N ARG A 193 32.31 18.69 60.93
CA ARG A 193 33.30 18.08 60.04
C ARG A 193 32.54 17.23 58.95
N ALA A 194 32.89 17.45 57.68
CA ALA A 194 32.31 16.74 56.55
C ALA A 194 32.38 15.20 56.67
N ALA A 195 33.53 14.68 57.19
CA ALA A 195 33.71 13.22 57.39
C ALA A 195 32.77 12.63 58.43
N THR A 196 32.29 13.42 59.40
CA THR A 196 31.36 12.97 60.44
C THR A 196 29.96 12.83 59.91
N ILE A 197 29.56 13.69 58.95
CA ILE A 197 28.24 13.66 58.32
C ILE A 197 28.18 12.61 57.21
N SER A 198 29.20 12.53 56.36
CA SER A 198 29.20 11.61 55.18
C SER A 198 29.17 10.13 55.59
N LYS A 199 29.64 9.78 56.78
CA LYS A 199 29.66 8.42 57.36
C LYS A 199 28.50 8.15 58.30
N ALA A 200 27.61 9.09 58.53
CA ALA A 200 26.52 8.94 59.47
C ALA A 200 25.37 8.12 58.83
N PRO A 201 24.91 7.04 59.44
CA PRO A 201 23.72 6.36 58.97
C PRO A 201 22.46 7.22 59.18
N ASN A 202 21.39 6.90 58.45
CA ASN A 202 20.13 7.63 58.57
C ASN A 202 19.59 7.58 60.03
N GLY A 203 19.22 8.76 60.58
CA GLY A 203 18.77 8.90 61.98
C GLY A 203 19.87 8.99 63.03
N ALA A 204 21.15 9.03 62.65
CA ALA A 204 22.27 9.21 63.61
C ALA A 204 22.29 10.61 64.20
N VAL A 205 22.52 10.68 65.54
CA VAL A 205 22.75 11.93 66.25
C VAL A 205 24.25 12.26 66.22
N ARG A 206 24.61 13.47 65.75
CA ARG A 206 25.99 13.96 65.64
C ARG A 206 26.08 15.37 66.15
N GLU A 207 27.23 15.69 66.74
CA GLU A 207 27.55 17.04 67.17
C GLU A 207 27.91 17.93 65.98
N GLY A 208 27.35 19.12 65.93
CA GLY A 208 27.57 20.08 64.82
C GLY A 208 26.59 21.24 64.89
N THR A 209 26.86 22.27 64.10
CA THR A 209 25.99 23.43 63.95
C THR A 209 25.30 23.39 62.57
N ALA A 210 23.98 23.51 62.56
CA ALA A 210 23.19 23.46 61.28
C ALA A 210 23.62 24.60 60.32
N ALA A 211 24.09 25.72 60.82
CA ALA A 211 24.59 26.84 60.02
C ALA A 211 25.89 26.55 59.25
N ASP A 212 26.66 25.53 59.68
CA ASP A 212 27.85 25.07 58.96
C ASP A 212 27.56 24.24 57.70
N ILE A 213 26.31 23.81 57.54
CA ILE A 213 25.89 22.95 56.44
C ILE A 213 24.94 23.72 55.55
N SER A 214 25.31 23.90 54.29
CA SER A 214 24.40 24.37 53.27
C SER A 214 24.13 23.28 52.25
N VAL A 215 22.87 23.17 51.83
CA VAL A 215 22.47 22.24 50.80
C VAL A 215 22.44 23.00 49.48
N MET A 216 23.30 22.59 48.56
CA MET A 216 23.27 23.13 47.20
C MET A 216 22.35 22.27 46.38
N GLN A 217 21.17 22.81 46.12
CA GLN A 217 20.21 22.22 45.14
C GLN A 217 20.15 23.13 43.93
N VAL A 218 20.27 22.54 42.75
CA VAL A 218 20.10 23.27 41.50
C VAL A 218 18.60 23.37 41.22
N GLY A 219 17.96 24.41 41.76
CA GLY A 219 16.53 24.68 41.57
C GLY A 219 16.26 25.31 40.21
N LYS A 220 16.09 24.49 39.15
CA LYS A 220 15.74 24.94 37.80
C LYS A 220 14.33 24.55 37.38
N SER A 221 13.39 24.47 38.31
CA SER A 221 12.01 24.04 38.06
C SER A 221 11.27 24.91 37.01
N ALA A 222 11.53 26.22 36.99
CA ALA A 222 10.95 27.14 36.03
C ALA A 222 11.45 26.87 34.59
N ASP A 223 12.77 26.62 34.45
CA ASP A 223 13.38 26.34 33.14
C ASP A 223 12.84 25.01 32.54
N PHE A 224 12.65 24.00 33.40
CA PHE A 224 12.05 22.72 32.97
C PHE A 224 10.60 22.87 32.52
N SER A 225 9.81 23.74 33.14
CA SER A 225 8.42 23.99 32.72
C SER A 225 8.36 24.60 31.33
N VAL A 226 9.26 25.54 30.99
CA VAL A 226 9.34 26.11 29.64
C VAL A 226 9.76 25.07 28.60
N ALA A 227 10.81 24.30 28.94
CA ALA A 227 11.27 23.22 28.05
C ALA A 227 10.18 22.17 27.81
N PHE A 228 9.45 21.77 28.85
CA PHE A 228 8.33 20.82 28.72
C PHE A 228 7.19 21.35 27.85
N SER A 229 6.86 22.65 27.99
CA SER A 229 5.86 23.29 27.11
C SER A 229 6.30 23.35 25.64
N ALA A 230 7.62 23.55 25.40
CA ALA A 230 8.19 23.50 24.06
C ALA A 230 8.12 22.08 23.46
N ILE A 231 8.45 21.06 24.25
CA ILE A 231 8.33 19.63 23.87
C ILE A 231 6.90 19.33 23.45
N GLN A 232 5.90 19.66 24.28
CA GLN A 232 4.49 19.38 23.95
C GLN A 232 4.05 20.00 22.63
N ARG A 233 4.52 21.23 22.32
CA ARG A 233 4.20 21.89 21.04
C ARG A 233 4.84 21.19 19.84
N ILE A 234 6.11 20.75 20.00
CA ILE A 234 6.81 20.02 18.93
C ILE A 234 6.18 18.65 18.74
N GLU A 235 5.87 17.93 19.81
CA GLU A 235 5.16 16.64 19.75
C GLU A 235 3.82 16.77 19.04
N ALA A 236 3.00 17.74 19.40
CA ALA A 236 1.71 17.96 18.74
C ALA A 236 1.84 18.26 17.23
N ARG A 237 2.89 19.02 16.85
CA ARG A 237 3.18 19.29 15.42
C ARG A 237 3.64 18.04 14.69
N LEU A 238 4.51 17.23 15.29
CA LEU A 238 4.96 15.96 14.72
C LEU A 238 3.84 14.94 14.65
N GLU A 239 3.00 14.81 15.68
CA GLU A 239 1.83 13.96 15.68
C GLU A 239 0.88 14.28 14.49
N PHE A 240 0.65 15.56 14.26
CA PHE A 240 -0.14 16.02 13.11
C PHE A 240 0.54 15.69 11.79
N ALA A 241 1.85 15.97 11.67
CA ALA A 241 2.62 15.75 10.46
C ALA A 241 2.69 14.26 10.07
N PHE A 242 2.92 13.37 11.06
CA PHE A 242 2.98 11.93 10.84
C PHE A 242 1.60 11.23 10.88
N LEU A 243 0.52 12.03 10.86
CA LEU A 243 -0.87 11.54 10.84
C LEU A 243 -1.18 10.57 11.99
N MET A 244 -0.48 10.71 13.10
CA MET A 244 -0.77 10.01 14.34
C MET A 244 -2.00 10.65 14.99
N ALA A 245 -3.16 10.45 14.36
CA ALA A 245 -4.39 11.08 14.81
C ALA A 245 -4.84 10.49 16.14
N ARG A 246 -4.53 11.16 17.24
CA ARG A 246 -5.18 10.95 18.55
C ARG A 246 -6.72 11.17 18.48
N SER A 247 -7.19 11.79 17.41
CA SER A 247 -8.62 11.98 17.15
C SER A 247 -9.42 10.68 17.03
N VAL A 248 -8.77 9.56 16.68
CA VAL A 248 -9.39 8.23 16.68
C VAL A 248 -9.56 7.66 18.10
N GLN A 249 -8.81 8.19 19.07
CA GLN A 249 -8.86 7.78 20.49
C GLN A 249 -9.47 8.86 21.40
N ARG A 250 -10.28 9.78 20.88
CA ARG A 250 -11.19 10.49 21.78
C ARG A 250 -12.15 9.46 22.35
N ASP A 251 -12.13 9.31 23.67
CA ASP A 251 -13.12 8.60 24.50
C ASP A 251 -14.54 9.22 24.35
N ALA A 252 -14.92 9.58 23.13
CA ALA A 252 -16.26 10.04 22.82
C ALA A 252 -17.09 8.85 22.40
N GLU A 253 -17.95 8.39 23.26
CA GLU A 253 -18.93 7.33 23.08
C GLU A 253 -19.83 7.47 21.84
N ARG A 254 -19.64 8.52 21.00
CA ARG A 254 -20.48 8.82 19.82
C ARG A 254 -19.66 9.50 18.71
N VAL A 255 -18.77 8.77 18.07
CA VAL A 255 -18.19 9.22 16.80
C VAL A 255 -19.22 8.95 15.70
N THR A 256 -19.70 9.99 15.03
CA THR A 256 -20.67 9.84 13.93
C THR A 256 -19.97 9.34 12.66
N ALA A 257 -20.71 8.59 11.83
CA ALA A 257 -20.19 8.16 10.52
C ALA A 257 -19.75 9.35 9.62
N ALA A 258 -20.38 10.52 9.81
CA ALA A 258 -19.99 11.75 9.11
C ALA A 258 -18.61 12.26 9.55
N GLU A 259 -18.27 12.17 10.82
CA GLU A 259 -16.96 12.58 11.36
C GLU A 259 -15.85 11.66 10.87
N ILE A 260 -16.08 10.36 10.83
CA ILE A 260 -15.13 9.39 10.24
C ILE A 260 -14.89 9.69 8.76
N ASN A 261 -15.95 10.00 8.00
CA ASN A 261 -15.82 10.34 6.59
C ASN A 261 -15.07 11.66 6.38
N LEU A 262 -15.27 12.67 7.23
CA LEU A 262 -14.54 13.93 7.16
C LEU A 262 -13.06 13.73 7.44
N MET A 263 -12.70 13.01 8.50
CA MET A 263 -11.31 12.66 8.81
C MET A 263 -10.64 11.88 7.67
N ALA A 264 -11.37 10.96 7.08
CA ALA A 264 -10.89 10.18 5.96
C ALA A 264 -10.66 11.07 4.72
N GLN A 265 -11.50 12.06 4.46
CA GLN A 265 -11.31 13.05 3.39
C GLN A 265 -10.10 13.96 3.65
N GLU A 266 -9.91 14.43 4.88
CA GLU A 266 -8.74 15.23 5.25
C GLU A 266 -7.45 14.44 5.05
N LEU A 267 -7.43 13.16 5.42
CA LEU A 267 -6.31 12.26 5.21
C LEU A 267 -6.02 12.08 3.70
N GLU A 268 -7.06 11.89 2.89
CA GLU A 268 -6.92 11.77 1.43
C GLU A 268 -6.37 13.06 0.81
N ASN A 269 -6.85 14.22 1.24
CA ASN A 269 -6.35 15.50 0.77
C ASN A 269 -4.88 15.70 1.14
N SER A 270 -4.48 15.31 2.34
CA SER A 270 -3.08 15.40 2.80
C SER A 270 -2.14 14.44 2.07
N LEU A 271 -2.60 13.23 1.79
CA LEU A 271 -1.79 12.17 1.18
C LEU A 271 -1.99 12.01 -0.33
N GLY A 272 -2.94 12.74 -0.95
CA GLY A 272 -3.33 12.55 -2.34
C GLY A 272 -2.18 12.65 -3.32
N GLY A 273 -1.24 13.56 -3.10
CA GLY A 273 0.00 13.67 -3.89
C GLY A 273 0.88 12.43 -3.80
N ILE A 274 1.09 11.91 -2.60
CA ILE A 274 1.89 10.72 -2.34
C ILE A 274 1.24 9.47 -2.95
N TYR A 275 -0.07 9.31 -2.81
CA TYR A 275 -0.81 8.22 -3.46
C TYR A 275 -0.68 8.27 -4.99
N SER A 276 -0.72 9.45 -5.59
CA SER A 276 -0.55 9.61 -7.04
C SER A 276 0.84 9.18 -7.50
N ILE A 277 1.90 9.57 -6.77
CA ILE A 277 3.28 9.17 -7.06
C ILE A 277 3.43 7.65 -6.91
N LEU A 278 2.96 7.06 -5.80
CA LEU A 278 3.04 5.62 -5.58
C LEU A 278 2.19 4.83 -6.59
N THR A 279 1.10 5.39 -7.08
CA THR A 279 0.32 4.77 -8.16
C THR A 279 1.13 4.71 -9.46
N GLN A 280 1.83 5.78 -9.81
CA GLN A 280 2.63 5.86 -11.03
C GLN A 280 3.94 5.07 -10.95
N GLU A 281 4.67 5.17 -9.84
CA GLU A 281 6.01 4.57 -9.71
C GLU A 281 5.96 3.11 -9.19
N PHE A 282 4.93 2.72 -8.45
CA PHE A 282 4.80 1.38 -7.91
C PHE A 282 3.62 0.60 -8.45
N GLN A 283 2.38 1.02 -8.16
CA GLN A 283 1.22 0.16 -8.37
C GLN A 283 1.02 -0.24 -9.83
N LEU A 284 1.07 0.72 -10.76
CA LEU A 284 0.92 0.43 -12.19
C LEU A 284 2.07 -0.43 -12.75
N PRO A 285 3.36 -0.09 -12.53
CA PRO A 285 4.47 -0.91 -13.00
C PRO A 285 4.48 -2.30 -12.37
N TYR A 286 4.19 -2.41 -11.08
CA TYR A 286 4.09 -3.68 -10.37
C TYR A 286 3.02 -4.59 -10.98
N LEU A 287 1.80 -4.07 -11.18
CA LEU A 287 0.70 -4.83 -11.77
C LEU A 287 1.04 -5.27 -13.20
N ARG A 288 1.59 -4.38 -14.03
CA ARG A 288 2.01 -4.72 -15.41
C ARG A 288 3.03 -5.85 -15.40
N ARG A 289 4.03 -5.76 -14.53
CA ARG A 289 5.06 -6.80 -14.41
C ARG A 289 4.49 -8.11 -13.90
N ARG A 290 3.62 -8.11 -12.87
CA ARG A 290 2.96 -9.31 -12.36
C ARG A 290 2.06 -9.96 -13.42
N MET A 291 1.28 -9.18 -14.13
CA MET A 291 0.47 -9.68 -15.25
C MET A 291 1.35 -10.31 -16.34
N HIS A 292 2.43 -9.64 -16.73
CA HIS A 292 3.38 -10.18 -17.71
C HIS A 292 3.97 -11.54 -17.26
N LEU A 293 4.32 -11.69 -15.98
CA LEU A 293 4.81 -12.95 -15.42
C LEU A 293 3.75 -14.05 -15.44
N LEU A 294 2.51 -13.74 -15.07
CA LEU A 294 1.38 -14.69 -15.09
C LEU A 294 1.05 -15.16 -16.51
N VAL A 295 1.08 -14.27 -17.50
CA VAL A 295 0.90 -14.60 -18.92
C VAL A 295 2.06 -15.51 -19.39
N ARG A 296 3.30 -15.19 -19.02
CA ARG A 296 4.48 -16.01 -19.37
C ARG A 296 4.43 -17.41 -18.74
N GLN A 297 3.85 -17.53 -17.54
CA GLN A 297 3.62 -18.79 -16.86
C GLN A 297 2.39 -19.57 -17.39
N GLY A 298 1.66 -19.02 -18.33
CA GLY A 298 0.43 -19.64 -18.89
C GLY A 298 -0.76 -19.67 -17.92
N LYS A 299 -0.68 -18.97 -16.78
CA LYS A 299 -1.76 -18.92 -15.78
C LYS A 299 -2.90 -18.00 -16.16
N VAL A 300 -2.64 -17.05 -17.05
CA VAL A 300 -3.58 -16.04 -17.51
C VAL A 300 -3.43 -15.87 -19.02
N PRO A 301 -4.54 -15.78 -19.81
CA PRO A 301 -4.48 -15.51 -21.23
C PRO A 301 -3.92 -14.11 -21.50
N LYS A 302 -3.22 -13.96 -22.63
CA LYS A 302 -2.75 -12.65 -23.10
C LYS A 302 -3.97 -11.78 -23.43
N LEU A 303 -4.08 -10.64 -22.77
CA LEU A 303 -5.11 -9.65 -23.06
C LEU A 303 -4.71 -8.82 -24.28
N PRO A 304 -5.64 -8.40 -25.13
CA PRO A 304 -5.38 -7.41 -26.17
C PRO A 304 -4.99 -6.08 -25.52
N ASP A 305 -3.82 -5.55 -25.87
CA ASP A 305 -3.24 -4.34 -25.27
C ASP A 305 -4.13 -3.08 -25.46
N GLU A 306 -5.01 -3.08 -26.47
CA GLU A 306 -5.90 -1.96 -26.80
C GLU A 306 -7.20 -1.95 -25.97
N LEU A 307 -7.64 -3.09 -25.45
CA LEU A 307 -8.97 -3.25 -24.83
C LEU A 307 -8.96 -3.13 -23.31
N VAL A 308 -7.82 -3.32 -22.63
CA VAL A 308 -7.77 -3.37 -21.18
C VAL A 308 -6.63 -2.51 -20.65
N LYS A 309 -6.98 -1.30 -20.20
CA LYS A 309 -6.08 -0.47 -19.40
C LYS A 309 -6.39 -0.72 -17.92
N PRO A 310 -5.48 -1.27 -17.13
CA PRO A 310 -5.70 -1.43 -15.70
C PRO A 310 -5.94 -0.05 -15.07
N LYS A 311 -7.11 0.11 -14.43
CA LYS A 311 -7.43 1.29 -13.63
C LYS A 311 -7.24 0.92 -12.17
N ILE A 312 -6.31 1.59 -11.51
CA ILE A 312 -6.10 1.41 -10.08
C ILE A 312 -7.00 2.41 -9.36
N VAL A 313 -7.83 1.88 -8.48
CA VAL A 313 -8.65 2.67 -7.57
C VAL A 313 -7.93 2.70 -6.23
N THR A 314 -7.33 3.84 -5.88
CA THR A 314 -6.51 4.03 -4.67
C THR A 314 -7.20 4.96 -3.68
N GLY A 315 -6.72 4.97 -2.44
CA GLY A 315 -7.18 5.84 -1.39
C GLY A 315 -8.58 5.49 -0.88
N LEU A 316 -9.32 6.50 -0.43
CA LEU A 316 -10.69 6.35 0.06
C LEU A 316 -11.66 5.81 -0.98
N GLN A 317 -11.40 5.99 -2.28
CA GLN A 317 -12.20 5.35 -3.32
C GLN A 317 -12.11 3.81 -3.23
N GLY A 318 -10.97 3.27 -2.81
CA GLY A 318 -10.80 1.84 -2.52
C GLY A 318 -11.49 1.40 -1.21
N LEU A 319 -11.42 2.23 -0.18
CA LEU A 319 -12.15 2.07 1.09
C LEU A 319 -13.63 2.43 0.96
N GLY A 320 -13.95 3.31 0.02
CA GLY A 320 -15.29 3.83 -0.27
C GLY A 320 -16.25 2.88 -0.97
N ARG A 321 -15.85 1.61 -1.20
CA ARG A 321 -16.80 0.59 -1.72
C ARG A 321 -18.01 0.45 -0.79
N GLY A 322 -17.85 0.63 0.53
CA GLY A 322 -18.96 0.75 1.47
C GLY A 322 -19.82 2.01 1.25
N ASN A 323 -19.20 3.11 0.83
CA ASN A 323 -19.89 4.36 0.54
C ASN A 323 -20.58 4.33 -0.83
N ASP A 324 -20.02 3.62 -1.80
CA ASP A 324 -20.66 3.37 -3.10
C ASP A 324 -21.94 2.54 -2.95
N ARG A 325 -21.98 1.61 -2.00
CA ARG A 325 -23.20 0.91 -1.62
C ARG A 325 -24.28 1.87 -1.15
N ASN A 326 -23.94 2.75 -0.21
CA ASN A 326 -24.90 3.71 0.34
C ASN A 326 -25.41 4.67 -0.72
N LYS A 327 -24.52 5.18 -1.57
CA LYS A 327 -24.88 6.03 -2.72
C LYS A 327 -25.75 5.30 -3.73
N LEU A 328 -25.45 4.02 -4.01
CA LEU A 328 -26.26 3.21 -4.92
C LEU A 328 -27.65 2.92 -4.34
N ILE A 329 -27.74 2.59 -3.05
CA ILE A 329 -29.02 2.38 -2.35
C ILE A 329 -29.81 3.69 -2.32
N GLU A 330 -29.18 4.81 -1.99
CA GLU A 330 -29.78 6.14 -1.97
C GLU A 330 -30.26 6.54 -3.37
N PHE A 331 -29.44 6.32 -4.42
CA PHE A 331 -29.83 6.56 -5.81
C PHE A 331 -31.05 5.72 -6.20
N ILE A 332 -31.02 4.41 -5.97
CA ILE A 332 -32.13 3.50 -6.29
C ILE A 332 -33.39 3.90 -5.50
N GLY A 333 -33.23 4.20 -4.20
CA GLY A 333 -34.34 4.65 -3.35
C GLY A 333 -34.95 5.96 -3.82
N THR A 334 -34.12 6.94 -4.16
CA THR A 334 -34.55 8.25 -4.66
C THR A 334 -35.24 8.12 -6.01
N VAL A 335 -34.73 7.32 -6.93
CA VAL A 335 -35.35 7.08 -8.25
C VAL A 335 -36.68 6.35 -8.09
N ALA A 336 -36.74 5.32 -7.23
CA ALA A 336 -37.99 4.59 -6.97
C ALA A 336 -39.07 5.47 -6.32
N GLN A 337 -38.65 6.35 -5.42
CA GLN A 337 -39.56 7.29 -4.74
C GLN A 337 -40.05 8.44 -5.66
N ALA A 338 -39.16 8.94 -6.54
CA ALA A 338 -39.47 10.08 -7.41
C ALA A 338 -40.27 9.67 -8.67
N LEU A 339 -39.93 8.52 -9.27
CA LEU A 339 -40.44 8.10 -10.58
C LEU A 339 -41.36 6.88 -10.51
N GLY A 340 -41.43 6.22 -9.39
CA GLY A 340 -42.20 4.99 -9.20
C GLY A 340 -41.43 3.71 -9.62
N PRO A 341 -41.88 2.54 -9.11
CA PRO A 341 -41.15 1.27 -9.32
C PRO A 341 -41.18 0.77 -10.78
N ASP A 342 -42.20 1.11 -11.55
CA ASP A 342 -42.34 0.67 -12.93
C ASP A 342 -41.37 1.41 -13.86
N VAL A 343 -41.22 2.74 -13.68
CA VAL A 343 -40.26 3.56 -14.41
C VAL A 343 -38.83 3.15 -14.04
N MET A 344 -38.59 2.85 -12.76
CA MET A 344 -37.29 2.38 -12.31
C MET A 344 -36.86 1.09 -13.06
N ARG A 345 -37.78 0.10 -13.23
CA ARG A 345 -37.49 -1.15 -13.96
C ARG A 345 -37.16 -0.92 -15.43
N GLN A 346 -37.71 0.13 -16.03
CA GLN A 346 -37.49 0.46 -17.42
C GLN A 346 -36.13 1.13 -17.69
N TYR A 347 -35.66 1.94 -16.75
CA TYR A 347 -34.43 2.75 -16.92
C TYR A 347 -33.22 2.24 -16.13
N VAL A 348 -33.41 1.48 -15.06
CA VAL A 348 -32.32 0.94 -14.24
C VAL A 348 -32.10 -0.53 -14.54
N ASN A 349 -30.90 -0.86 -14.97
CA ASN A 349 -30.50 -2.26 -15.13
C ASN A 349 -30.38 -2.93 -13.76
N VAL A 350 -31.40 -3.70 -13.39
CA VAL A 350 -31.51 -4.36 -12.08
C VAL A 350 -30.39 -5.39 -11.88
N ASP A 351 -29.99 -6.12 -12.91
CA ASP A 351 -28.90 -7.11 -12.86
C ASP A 351 -27.57 -6.43 -12.53
N GLU A 352 -27.28 -5.32 -13.19
CA GLU A 352 -26.07 -4.54 -12.93
C GLU A 352 -26.10 -3.91 -11.52
N ALA A 353 -27.27 -3.42 -11.07
CA ALA A 353 -27.43 -2.85 -9.73
C ALA A 353 -27.19 -3.90 -8.63
N VAL A 354 -27.72 -5.11 -8.80
CA VAL A 354 -27.52 -6.23 -7.86
C VAL A 354 -26.07 -6.67 -7.86
N LYS A 355 -25.41 -6.77 -9.02
CA LYS A 355 -23.98 -7.09 -9.14
C LYS A 355 -23.11 -6.07 -8.44
N ARG A 356 -23.38 -4.77 -8.61
CA ARG A 356 -22.66 -3.69 -7.93
C ARG A 356 -22.87 -3.70 -6.41
N LEU A 357 -24.11 -3.95 -5.96
CA LEU A 357 -24.41 -4.11 -4.54
C LEU A 357 -23.65 -5.28 -3.93
N ALA A 358 -23.69 -6.45 -4.55
CA ALA A 358 -22.97 -7.63 -4.09
C ALA A 358 -21.44 -7.40 -4.07
N THR A 359 -20.90 -6.81 -5.12
CA THR A 359 -19.47 -6.47 -5.19
C THR A 359 -19.06 -5.47 -4.10
N SER A 360 -19.92 -4.48 -3.77
CA SER A 360 -19.65 -3.50 -2.73
C SER A 360 -19.61 -4.11 -1.31
N ILE A 361 -20.27 -5.25 -1.11
CA ILE A 361 -20.31 -6.01 0.16
C ILE A 361 -19.21 -7.09 0.18
N GLY A 362 -18.50 -7.29 -0.94
CA GLY A 362 -17.48 -8.34 -1.05
C GLY A 362 -18.04 -9.73 -1.33
N ILE A 363 -19.31 -9.84 -1.70
CA ILE A 363 -19.96 -11.12 -2.02
C ILE A 363 -19.68 -11.47 -3.48
N ASP A 364 -19.27 -12.72 -3.73
CA ASP A 364 -19.14 -13.25 -5.08
C ASP A 364 -20.53 -13.49 -5.70
N THR A 365 -20.77 -12.86 -6.84
CA THR A 365 -22.03 -13.00 -7.58
C THR A 365 -22.08 -14.24 -8.48
N ALA A 366 -20.96 -14.96 -8.63
CA ALA A 366 -20.93 -16.19 -9.42
C ALA A 366 -21.87 -17.22 -8.78
N ASN A 367 -22.81 -17.72 -9.55
CA ASN A 367 -23.86 -18.67 -9.12
C ASN A 367 -24.87 -18.13 -8.08
N LEU A 368 -24.76 -16.88 -7.63
CA LEU A 368 -25.71 -16.27 -6.71
C LEU A 368 -26.78 -15.44 -7.45
N VAL A 369 -26.40 -14.79 -8.54
CA VAL A 369 -27.28 -13.97 -9.36
C VAL A 369 -27.50 -14.69 -10.67
N LYS A 370 -28.76 -14.98 -10.99
CA LYS A 370 -29.17 -15.63 -12.25
C LYS A 370 -28.80 -14.74 -13.44
N THR A 371 -28.31 -15.34 -14.48
CA THR A 371 -28.05 -14.63 -15.76
C THR A 371 -29.36 -14.27 -16.46
N GLN A 372 -29.32 -13.29 -17.36
CA GLN A 372 -30.51 -12.94 -18.16
C GLN A 372 -31.04 -14.14 -18.99
N GLU A 373 -30.15 -15.01 -19.45
CA GLU A 373 -30.49 -16.24 -20.17
C GLU A 373 -31.25 -17.21 -19.27
N GLU A 374 -30.81 -17.41 -18.03
CA GLU A 374 -31.50 -18.26 -17.05
C GLU A 374 -32.87 -17.71 -16.66
N ILE A 375 -32.99 -16.38 -16.48
CA ILE A 375 -34.27 -15.72 -16.19
C ILE A 375 -35.23 -15.87 -17.37
N GLN A 376 -34.77 -15.68 -18.62
CA GLN A 376 -35.60 -15.86 -19.80
C GLN A 376 -36.01 -17.32 -19.98
N ALA A 377 -35.12 -18.27 -19.73
CA ALA A 377 -35.43 -19.69 -19.77
C ALA A 377 -36.51 -20.09 -18.73
N GLU A 378 -36.39 -19.59 -17.50
CA GLU A 378 -37.43 -19.79 -16.47
C GLU A 378 -38.77 -19.14 -16.83
N GLN A 379 -38.76 -17.93 -17.38
CA GLN A 379 -39.99 -17.26 -17.81
C GLN A 379 -40.67 -18.03 -18.95
N GLN A 380 -39.92 -18.54 -19.93
CA GLN A 380 -40.46 -19.38 -20.99
C GLN A 380 -41.00 -20.69 -20.45
N ALA A 381 -40.28 -21.32 -19.49
CA ALA A 381 -40.78 -22.55 -18.87
C ALA A 381 -42.07 -22.31 -18.06
N MET A 382 -42.18 -21.19 -17.32
CA MET A 382 -43.40 -20.80 -16.62
C MET A 382 -44.58 -20.51 -17.59
N GLN A 383 -44.33 -19.81 -18.69
CA GLN A 383 -45.34 -19.57 -19.72
C GLN A 383 -45.82 -20.86 -20.35
N GLN A 384 -44.92 -21.80 -20.66
CA GLN A 384 -45.30 -23.11 -21.16
C GLN A 384 -46.12 -23.91 -20.15
N GLN A 385 -45.75 -23.89 -18.85
CA GLN A 385 -46.54 -24.54 -17.81
C GLN A 385 -47.93 -23.90 -17.63
N GLN A 386 -48.05 -22.58 -17.71
CA GLN A 386 -49.35 -21.89 -17.67
C GLN A 386 -50.21 -22.23 -18.89
N LEU A 387 -49.59 -22.34 -20.05
CA LEU A 387 -50.30 -22.75 -21.29
C LEU A 387 -50.81 -24.19 -21.18
N ILE A 388 -50.00 -25.11 -20.64
CA ILE A 388 -50.39 -26.49 -20.38
C ILE A 388 -51.51 -26.56 -19.32
N GLN A 389 -51.45 -25.75 -18.28
CA GLN A 389 -52.52 -25.68 -17.26
C GLN A 389 -53.81 -25.03 -17.77
N SER A 390 -53.72 -24.04 -18.67
CA SER A 390 -54.89 -23.39 -19.26
C SER A 390 -55.61 -24.24 -20.28
N LEU A 391 -54.92 -25.19 -20.90
CA LEU A 391 -55.50 -26.12 -21.88
C LEU A 391 -56.31 -27.25 -21.22
N GLY A 392 -56.35 -27.40 -19.92
CA GLY A 392 -57.16 -28.33 -19.16
C GLY A 392 -56.90 -29.81 -19.43
N PRO A 393 -57.27 -30.73 -18.53
CA PRO A 393 -57.03 -32.18 -18.71
C PRO A 393 -57.78 -32.80 -19.92
N ALA A 394 -58.71 -32.09 -20.52
CA ALA A 394 -59.50 -32.58 -21.67
C ALA A 394 -58.73 -32.50 -23.00
N ALA A 395 -57.67 -31.71 -23.14
CA ALA A 395 -56.90 -31.61 -24.39
C ALA A 395 -55.80 -32.67 -24.50
N LEU A 396 -55.36 -33.28 -23.41
CA LEU A 396 -54.32 -34.32 -23.40
C LEU A 396 -54.82 -35.72 -23.85
N GLY A 397 -56.10 -35.88 -24.04
CA GLY A 397 -56.73 -37.15 -24.44
C GLY A 397 -57.09 -37.30 -25.94
N SER A 398 -56.79 -36.28 -26.77
CA SER A 398 -57.13 -36.41 -28.21
C SER A 398 -55.92 -36.83 -29.08
N PRO A 399 -56.04 -37.79 -29.94
CA PRO A 399 -54.95 -38.39 -30.74
C PRO A 399 -54.40 -37.43 -31.84
N LEU A 400 -54.71 -36.15 -31.81
CA LEU A 400 -54.36 -35.18 -32.85
C LEU A 400 -53.27 -34.22 -32.49
N VAL A 401 -52.67 -34.26 -31.25
CA VAL A 401 -51.65 -33.37 -30.85
C VAL A 401 -50.29 -34.08 -30.79
N ASP A 402 -49.62 -34.09 -31.94
CA ASP A 402 -48.19 -34.50 -31.99
C ASP A 402 -47.31 -33.44 -31.42
N PRO A 403 -46.51 -33.75 -30.33
CA PRO A 403 -45.66 -32.77 -29.65
C PRO A 403 -44.61 -32.12 -30.55
N LYS A 404 -44.24 -32.76 -31.66
CA LYS A 404 -43.33 -32.22 -32.67
C LYS A 404 -43.92 -31.09 -33.52
N LYS A 405 -45.23 -31.09 -33.74
CA LYS A 405 -45.92 -30.04 -34.52
C LYS A 405 -46.19 -28.77 -33.71
N LEU A 406 -46.24 -28.86 -32.39
CA LEU A 406 -46.35 -27.68 -31.50
C LEU A 406 -45.03 -26.91 -31.39
N ALA A 407 -43.90 -27.60 -31.48
CA ALA A 407 -42.60 -26.97 -31.49
C ALA A 407 -42.33 -26.18 -32.80
N ASP A 408 -42.80 -26.70 -33.95
CA ASP A 408 -42.66 -26.02 -35.24
C ASP A 408 -43.60 -24.83 -35.40
N ALA A 409 -44.78 -24.85 -34.76
CA ALA A 409 -45.74 -23.74 -34.82
C ALA A 409 -45.29 -22.53 -33.98
N SER A 410 -44.47 -22.74 -32.95
CA SER A 410 -43.90 -21.64 -32.14
C SER A 410 -42.76 -20.89 -32.83
N GLN A 411 -42.16 -21.46 -33.91
CA GLN A 411 -41.12 -20.83 -34.72
C GLN A 411 -41.65 -20.01 -35.92
N GLN A 412 -42.97 -20.01 -36.15
CA GLN A 412 -43.58 -19.33 -37.30
C GLN A 412 -44.43 -18.09 -36.91
N LEU A 413 -44.18 -17.46 -35.77
CA LEU A 413 -44.71 -16.12 -35.50
C LEU A 413 -43.90 -15.10 -36.30
N PRO A 414 -44.52 -14.24 -37.13
CA PRO A 414 -43.80 -13.24 -37.91
C PRO A 414 -43.18 -12.20 -36.93
N THR A 415 -41.90 -12.02 -37.01
CA THR A 415 -41.21 -10.85 -36.48
C THR A 415 -41.68 -9.65 -37.30
N GLU A 416 -42.54 -8.81 -36.74
CA GLU A 416 -42.80 -7.48 -37.27
C GLU A 416 -41.50 -6.65 -37.14
N GLU A 417 -40.85 -6.43 -38.28
CA GLU A 417 -39.82 -5.41 -38.44
C GLU A 417 -40.48 -4.01 -38.28
N PRO A 418 -39.88 -3.08 -37.53
CA PRO A 418 -40.38 -1.71 -37.55
C PRO A 418 -40.00 -1.06 -38.89
N GLN A 419 -41.01 -0.73 -39.68
CA GLN A 419 -40.89 0.06 -40.89
C GLN A 419 -40.36 1.47 -40.53
N ASN A 420 -39.18 1.77 -41.06
CA ASN A 420 -38.67 3.12 -41.19
C ASN A 420 -39.61 3.98 -42.02
N ALA A 421 -40.23 4.96 -41.41
CA ALA A 421 -40.85 6.08 -42.11
C ALA A 421 -39.81 7.20 -42.23
N GLU A 422 -39.06 7.22 -43.29
CA GLU A 422 -38.46 8.46 -43.82
C GLU A 422 -39.60 9.32 -44.36
N GLN A 423 -39.82 10.47 -43.75
CA GLN A 423 -40.49 11.60 -44.38
C GLN A 423 -39.55 12.79 -44.45
N GLU A 424 -39.10 13.08 -45.67
CA GLU A 424 -38.65 14.38 -46.12
C GLU A 424 -39.63 15.48 -45.73
N VAL A 425 -39.14 16.59 -45.21
CA VAL A 425 -39.75 17.91 -45.38
C VAL A 425 -38.65 18.93 -45.57
N GLN A 426 -38.75 19.63 -46.64
CA GLN A 426 -38.14 20.82 -47.21
C GLN A 426 -37.49 21.79 -46.23
#